data_e22fa7de8f67e8f0eb1c895a6adad03a
#
_entry.id   e22fa7de8f67e8f0eb1c895a6adad03a
#
_cell.length_a   1.000
_cell.length_b   1.000
_cell.length_c   1.000
_cell.angle_alpha   90.00
_cell.angle_beta   90.00
_cell.angle_gamma   90.00
#
_symmetry.space_group_name_H-M   'P 1'
#
loop_
_entity.id
_entity.type
_entity.pdbx_description
1 polymer ?
#
loop_
_entity_poly.entity_id
_entity_poly.type
_entity_poly.pdbx_seq_one_letter_code
_entity_poly.pdbx_strand_id
1 'polypeptide(L)'
;PEGPNIGLINSLATFARVNKYGFIESPYRRVKDSRVTDEVVYLSAMEEMRHHVAQANAELDAKGKLVDELITCRYQGDVLLVPREKVDYIDVSPKQLVSVAAALIPFLEN
;
A
#
# COMPACT_ATOMS: atom_id res chain seq x y z
N PRO A 1 -1.37 -11.36 -16.15
CA PRO A 1 -1.45 -12.08 -17.32
C PRO A 1 -2.86 -12.38 -17.73
N GLU A 2 -3.60 -13.01 -16.89
CA GLU A 2 -4.99 -13.22 -17.18
C GLU A 2 -5.80 -11.99 -16.86
N GLY A 3 -7.09 -12.06 -17.14
CA GLY A 3 -7.98 -10.96 -16.89
C GLY A 3 -7.91 -10.43 -15.47
N PRO A 4 -7.90 -11.29 -14.44
CA PRO A 4 -7.85 -10.78 -13.08
C PRO A 4 -6.62 -9.91 -12.80
N ASN A 5 -5.45 -10.33 -13.27
CA ASN A 5 -4.24 -9.56 -13.04
C ASN A 5 -4.25 -8.27 -13.84
N ILE A 6 -4.80 -8.29 -15.03
CA ILE A 6 -4.93 -7.07 -15.84
C ILE A 6 -5.82 -6.07 -15.13
N GLY A 7 -6.93 -6.54 -14.53
CA GLY A 7 -7.82 -5.68 -13.79
C GLY A 7 -7.15 -5.06 -12.59
N LEU A 8 -6.33 -5.83 -11.88
CA LEU A 8 -5.60 -5.32 -10.73
C LEU A 8 -4.58 -4.26 -11.13
N ILE A 9 -3.87 -4.48 -12.22
CA ILE A 9 -2.90 -3.50 -12.71
C ILE A 9 -3.60 -2.21 -13.08
N ASN A 10 -4.75 -2.30 -13.74
CA ASN A 10 -5.52 -1.11 -14.10
C ASN A 10 -6.01 -0.38 -12.86
N SER A 11 -6.40 -1.10 -11.81
CA SER A 11 -6.84 -0.48 -10.57
C SER A 11 -5.70 0.29 -9.90
N LEU A 12 -4.51 -0.30 -9.89
CA LEU A 12 -3.34 0.38 -9.35
C LEU A 12 -3.05 1.68 -10.11
N ALA A 13 -3.10 1.61 -11.44
CA ALA A 13 -2.86 2.78 -12.27
C ALA A 13 -3.92 3.86 -12.02
N THR A 14 -5.16 3.44 -11.79
CA THR A 14 -6.25 4.37 -11.54
C THR A 14 -6.02 5.17 -10.27
N PHE A 15 -5.39 4.59 -9.27
CA PHE A 15 -5.17 5.26 -8.00
C PHE A 15 -3.84 6.00 -7.93
N ALA A 16 -2.95 5.80 -8.90
CA ALA A 16 -1.75 6.60 -8.98
C ALA A 16 -2.16 8.03 -9.39
N ARG A 17 -1.42 9.00 -8.90
CA ARG A 17 -1.70 10.40 -9.23
C ARG A 17 -0.38 11.13 -9.45
N VAL A 18 -0.45 12.30 -10.08
CA VAL A 18 0.71 13.14 -10.31
C VAL A 18 0.64 14.32 -9.34
N ASN A 19 1.72 14.54 -8.58
CA ASN A 19 1.74 15.66 -7.65
C ASN A 19 2.10 16.96 -8.38
N LYS A 20 2.16 18.05 -7.61
CA LYS A 20 2.37 19.37 -8.20
C LYS A 20 3.75 19.53 -8.84
N TYR A 21 4.67 18.64 -8.54
CA TYR A 21 6.02 18.68 -9.12
C TYR A 21 6.15 17.74 -10.32
N GLY A 22 5.09 17.07 -10.73
CA GLY A 22 5.12 16.17 -11.86
C GLY A 22 5.52 14.73 -11.53
N PHE A 23 5.67 14.37 -10.27
CA PHE A 23 6.01 13.01 -9.88
C PHE A 23 4.75 12.17 -9.68
N ILE A 24 4.84 10.91 -10.08
CA ILE A 24 3.75 9.96 -9.87
C ILE A 24 3.79 9.52 -8.41
N GLU A 25 2.62 9.53 -7.77
CA GLU A 25 2.46 9.06 -6.41
C GLU A 25 1.55 7.85 -6.38
N SER A 26 1.83 6.93 -5.49
CA SER A 26 1.03 5.73 -5.28
C SER A 26 0.48 5.71 -3.86
N PRO A 27 -0.65 5.03 -3.63
CA PRO A 27 -1.25 5.01 -2.29
C PRO A 27 -0.63 3.94 -1.41
N TYR A 28 -0.48 4.28 -0.15
CA TYR A 28 -0.02 3.38 0.90
C TYR A 28 -0.91 3.59 2.11
N ARG A 29 -1.00 2.59 2.97
CA ARG A 29 -1.69 2.75 4.25
C ARG A 29 -0.67 3.02 5.34
N ARG A 30 -0.97 3.96 6.20
CA ARG A 30 -0.10 4.29 7.32
C ARG A 30 -0.13 3.18 8.36
N VAL A 31 1.03 2.84 8.89
CA VAL A 31 1.15 1.92 10.02
C VAL A 31 1.57 2.75 11.22
N LYS A 32 0.81 2.62 12.31
CA LYS A 32 1.06 3.37 13.52
C LYS A 32 1.02 2.41 14.69
N ASP A 33 2.11 2.38 15.48
CA ASP A 33 2.23 1.47 16.62
C ASP A 33 1.99 0.02 16.21
N SER A 34 2.60 -0.38 15.11
CA SER A 34 2.51 -1.74 14.55
C SER A 34 1.12 -2.11 14.06
N ARG A 35 0.21 -1.15 13.94
CA ARG A 35 -1.15 -1.38 13.47
C ARG A 35 -1.38 -0.66 12.15
N VAL A 36 -1.93 -1.38 11.19
CA VAL A 36 -2.31 -0.80 9.91
C VAL A 36 -3.58 0.02 10.12
N THR A 37 -3.52 1.30 9.74
CA THR A 37 -4.66 2.20 9.88
C THR A 37 -5.40 2.32 8.56
N ASP A 38 -6.53 3.00 8.59
CA ASP A 38 -7.29 3.28 7.37
C ASP A 38 -6.81 4.53 6.64
N GLU A 39 -5.81 5.20 7.20
CA GLU A 39 -5.29 6.41 6.59
C GLU A 39 -4.47 6.06 5.34
N VAL A 40 -4.89 6.59 4.21
CA VAL A 40 -4.18 6.39 2.94
C VAL A 40 -3.31 7.61 2.68
N VAL A 41 -2.03 7.37 2.42
CA VAL A 41 -1.07 8.43 2.15
C VAL A 41 -0.48 8.16 0.77
N TYR A 42 -0.38 9.20 -0.04
CA TYR A 42 0.23 9.08 -1.37
C TYR A 42 1.68 9.49 -1.29
N LEU A 43 2.55 8.62 -1.78
CA LEU A 43 3.99 8.85 -1.76
C LEU A 43 4.55 8.69 -3.17
N SER A 44 5.49 9.57 -3.52
CA SER A 44 6.30 9.38 -4.71
C SER A 44 7.37 8.30 -4.43
N ALA A 45 8.04 7.84 -5.49
CA ALA A 45 9.10 6.85 -5.31
C ALA A 45 10.19 7.36 -4.39
N MET A 46 10.55 8.64 -4.49
CA MET A 46 11.58 9.22 -3.63
C MET A 46 11.15 9.29 -2.18
N GLU A 47 9.88 9.64 -1.94
CA GLU A 47 9.35 9.69 -0.58
C GLU A 47 9.26 8.29 0.00
N GLU A 48 8.80 7.33 -0.81
CA GLU A 48 8.66 5.96 -0.36
C GLU A 48 10.00 5.38 0.11
N MET A 49 11.08 5.75 -0.56
CA MET A 49 12.41 5.24 -0.20
C MET A 49 12.89 5.70 1.17
N ARG A 50 12.28 6.74 1.73
CA ARG A 50 12.67 7.25 3.05
C ARG A 50 12.00 6.50 4.19
N HIS A 51 11.10 5.58 3.89
CA HIS A 51 10.28 4.92 4.90
C HIS A 51 10.39 3.42 4.78
N HIS A 52 10.11 2.74 5.89
CA HIS A 52 10.03 1.29 5.90
C HIS A 52 8.63 0.90 5.45
N VAL A 53 8.53 0.27 4.29
CA VAL A 53 7.24 -0.06 3.69
C VAL A 53 7.08 -1.57 3.64
N ALA A 54 6.10 -2.08 4.38
CA ALA A 54 5.82 -3.50 4.42
C ALA A 54 5.05 -3.92 3.17
N GLN A 55 5.17 -5.20 2.83
CA GLN A 55 4.44 -5.75 1.71
C GLN A 55 2.98 -5.97 2.10
N ALA A 56 2.10 -5.91 1.10
CA ALA A 56 0.66 -6.01 1.34
C ALA A 56 0.25 -7.34 1.98
N ASN A 57 1.07 -8.38 1.81
CA ASN A 57 0.75 -9.71 2.33
C ASN A 57 1.25 -9.93 3.75
N ALA A 58 1.75 -8.91 4.43
CA ALA A 58 2.14 -9.03 5.83
C ALA A 58 0.94 -9.49 6.65
N GLU A 59 1.18 -10.39 7.57
CA GLU A 59 0.10 -10.99 8.35
C GLU A 59 -0.40 -10.02 9.42
N LEU A 60 -1.71 -9.86 9.48
CA LEU A 60 -2.36 -8.96 10.45
C LEU A 60 -3.33 -9.77 11.30
N ASP A 61 -3.48 -9.37 12.56
CA ASP A 61 -4.50 -9.96 13.42
C ASP A 61 -5.85 -9.31 13.16
N ALA A 62 -6.86 -9.69 13.95
CA ALA A 62 -8.22 -9.20 13.75
C ALA A 62 -8.34 -7.70 13.95
N LYS A 63 -7.39 -7.09 14.65
CA LYS A 63 -7.40 -5.65 14.92
C LYS A 63 -6.51 -4.88 13.95
N GLY A 64 -5.92 -5.56 12.98
CA GLY A 64 -5.04 -4.93 12.00
C GLY A 64 -3.61 -4.76 12.46
N LYS A 65 -3.23 -5.42 13.56
CA LYS A 65 -1.87 -5.31 14.08
C LYS A 65 -0.97 -6.33 13.40
N LEU A 66 0.26 -5.91 13.10
CA LEU A 66 1.26 -6.81 12.53
C LEU A 66 1.58 -7.92 13.53
N VAL A 67 1.50 -9.17 13.06
CA VAL A 67 1.63 -10.34 13.92
C VAL A 67 3.08 -10.68 14.19
N ASP A 68 3.91 -10.69 13.13
CA ASP A 68 5.30 -11.10 13.25
C ASP A 68 6.14 -10.00 13.91
N GLU A 69 7.16 -10.40 14.65
CA GLU A 69 8.07 -9.44 15.27
C GLU A 69 8.94 -8.73 14.24
N LEU A 70 9.31 -9.45 13.18
CA LEU A 70 10.11 -8.90 12.09
C LEU A 70 9.28 -8.93 10.82
N ILE A 71 9.26 -7.81 10.13
CA ILE A 71 8.44 -7.62 8.94
C ILE A 71 9.35 -7.38 7.74
N THR A 72 9.07 -8.07 6.64
CA THR A 72 9.79 -7.82 5.39
C THR A 72 9.36 -6.47 4.83
N CYS A 73 10.31 -5.58 4.67
CA CYS A 73 10.06 -4.22 4.21
C CYS A 73 11.00 -3.82 3.10
N ARG A 74 10.57 -2.83 2.31
CA ARG A 74 11.45 -2.12 1.41
C ARG A 74 11.96 -0.87 2.11
N TYR A 75 13.25 -0.58 1.95
CA TYR A 75 13.84 0.62 2.49
C TYR A 75 15.05 0.99 1.63
N GLN A 76 15.01 2.18 1.05
CA GLN A 76 16.09 2.71 0.20
C GLN A 76 16.48 1.75 -0.92
N GLY A 77 15.47 1.09 -1.51
CA GLY A 77 15.70 0.18 -2.61
C GLY A 77 16.07 -1.24 -2.23
N ASP A 78 16.28 -1.50 -0.96
CA ASP A 78 16.62 -2.83 -0.46
C ASP A 78 15.44 -3.48 0.22
N VAL A 79 15.47 -4.80 0.30
CA VAL A 79 14.48 -5.58 1.03
C VAL A 79 15.14 -6.11 2.29
N LEU A 80 14.57 -5.82 3.45
CA LEU A 80 15.16 -6.23 4.71
C LEU A 80 14.07 -6.53 5.75
N LEU A 81 14.49 -7.19 6.83
CA LEU A 81 13.60 -7.47 7.95
C LEU A 81 13.71 -6.33 8.95
N VAL A 82 12.56 -5.82 9.37
CA VAL A 82 12.45 -4.64 10.22
C VAL A 82 11.54 -4.97 11.39
N PRO A 83 11.92 -4.56 12.62
CA PRO A 83 10.99 -4.73 13.74
C PRO A 83 9.66 -4.07 13.41
N ARG A 84 8.57 -4.74 13.79
CA ARG A 84 7.23 -4.25 13.43
C ARG A 84 6.97 -2.84 13.94
N GLU A 85 7.63 -2.44 15.03
CA GLU A 85 7.47 -1.10 15.57
C GLU A 85 8.04 -0.02 14.69
N LYS A 86 8.89 -0.39 13.73
CA LYS A 86 9.54 0.57 12.84
C LYS A 86 8.92 0.63 11.46
N VAL A 87 7.86 -0.13 11.22
CA VAL A 87 7.17 -0.09 9.94
C VAL A 87 6.36 1.20 9.84
N ASP A 88 6.55 1.94 8.75
CA ASP A 88 5.89 3.23 8.56
C ASP A 88 4.64 3.12 7.70
N TYR A 89 4.70 2.30 6.67
CA TYR A 89 3.62 2.16 5.70
C TYR A 89 3.53 0.72 5.26
N ILE A 90 2.39 0.38 4.68
CA ILE A 90 2.18 -0.94 4.07
C ILE A 90 1.55 -0.73 2.69
N ASP A 91 1.97 -1.55 1.74
CA ASP A 91 1.37 -1.52 0.41
C ASP A 91 -0.13 -1.78 0.52
N VAL A 92 -0.89 -1.12 -0.33
CA VAL A 92 -2.32 -1.39 -0.43
C VAL A 92 -2.49 -2.64 -1.28
N SER A 93 -3.22 -3.62 -0.74
CA SER A 93 -3.42 -4.86 -1.49
C SER A 93 -4.29 -4.60 -2.72
N PRO A 94 -4.09 -5.37 -3.79
CA PRO A 94 -4.96 -5.21 -4.96
C PRO A 94 -6.43 -5.36 -4.65
N LYS A 95 -6.77 -6.24 -3.71
CA LYS A 95 -8.15 -6.44 -3.32
C LYS A 95 -8.74 -5.17 -2.71
N GLN A 96 -7.97 -4.48 -1.88
CA GLN A 96 -8.42 -3.24 -1.27
C GLN A 96 -8.57 -2.14 -2.30
N LEU A 97 -7.68 -2.09 -3.28
CA LEU A 97 -7.79 -1.11 -4.35
C LEU A 97 -9.06 -1.31 -5.17
N VAL A 98 -9.39 -2.54 -5.47
CA VAL A 98 -10.62 -2.83 -6.19
C VAL A 98 -11.85 -2.42 -5.37
N SER A 99 -11.82 -2.71 -4.07
CA SER A 99 -12.92 -2.35 -3.18
C SER A 99 -13.11 -0.83 -3.11
N VAL A 100 -12.01 -0.09 -3.01
CA VAL A 100 -12.09 1.37 -2.97
C VAL A 100 -12.59 1.92 -4.30
N ALA A 101 -12.13 1.34 -5.41
CA ALA A 101 -12.58 1.77 -6.72
C ALA A 101 -14.10 1.56 -6.86
N ALA A 102 -14.60 0.44 -6.40
CA ALA A 102 -16.03 0.17 -6.47
C ALA A 102 -16.82 1.18 -5.63
N ALA A 103 -16.28 1.58 -4.49
CA ALA A 103 -16.94 2.56 -3.63
C ALA A 103 -16.91 3.96 -4.23
N LEU A 104 -15.83 4.32 -4.91
CA LEU A 104 -15.67 5.66 -5.46
C LEU A 104 -16.32 5.84 -6.81
N ILE A 105 -16.57 4.75 -7.52
CA ILE A 105 -17.14 4.79 -8.87
C ILE A 105 -18.46 4.03 -8.86
N PRO A 106 -19.56 4.71 -8.54
CA PRO A 106 -20.85 4.02 -8.36
C PRO A 106 -21.33 3.27 -9.59
N PHE A 107 -20.89 3.66 -10.77
CA PHE A 107 -21.36 3.03 -12.00
C PHE A 107 -20.32 2.08 -12.59
N LEU A 108 -19.44 1.60 -11.75
CA LEU A 108 -18.36 0.75 -12.22
C LEU A 108 -18.86 -0.51 -12.93
N GLU A 109 -19.95 -1.07 -12.44
CA GLU A 109 -20.47 -2.28 -13.02
C GLU A 109 -21.01 -2.08 -14.43
N ASN A 110 -21.30 -0.89 -14.79
CA ASN A 110 -21.80 -0.59 -16.11
C ASN A 110 -20.68 -0.53 -17.13
#